data_f2ee9f18b493e87483dc26a3a634375a
#
_entry.id   f2ee9f18b493e87483dc26a3a634375a
#
_cell.length_a   1.000
_cell.length_b   1.000
_cell.length_c   1.000
_cell.angle_alpha   90.00
_cell.angle_beta   90.00
_cell.angle_gamma   90.00
#
_symmetry.space_group_name_H-M   'P 1'
#
loop_
_entity.id
_entity.type
_entity.pdbx_description
1 polymer ?
#
loop_
_entity_poly.entity_id
_entity_poly.type
_entity_poly.pdbx_seq_one_letter_code
_entity_poly.pdbx_strand_id
1 'polypeptide(L)'
;MQFLNRLQLWQKLALLVAAMAVPTALLGVFYLSAANSQVAQARNELAGADYAHQVGAVLADVANHRSLLFSVLTGDAARRDELTGSELQIDQEMADIDSHDSTAGSQLRVTDEWQAIESDWKQLKSGELKLSADDAVAQHDALIGRIVKLGNLVVGRSALNVDPSPQTASLIQIATRDVPGALIASGNVQWYATRASIKGYLGGDDQMALHLYHDEVMSDFAAATRDLNGAPAAARAKITPALEAAHGAFEASYGIIESRIINAQKMTITTSELFADSRTISSSLKSLADLGYSAMNTAVRQRLSQVTTWRNLTAGITVLALGVALALAWLITRSLAAPLAQAIDVFGRIAGGKYDNAIDQAGSDEAGQVLRALDDMQGKLRTQIENERLVAAENARVRQALDKVSTSVVLADADHRIIYLNDTASTPSPAASTRSGAACRASRSGGCAAPT
;
A
#
# COMPACT_ATOMS: atom_id res chain seq x y z
N MET A 1 3.25 34.00 18.04
CA MET A 1 2.64 33.75 19.38
C MET A 1 1.30 34.47 19.61
N GLN A 2 1.03 35.65 19.06
CA GLN A 2 -0.25 36.39 19.28
C GLN A 2 -1.51 35.66 18.75
N PHE A 3 -1.39 34.85 17.68
CA PHE A 3 -2.52 34.08 17.14
C PHE A 3 -3.03 32.99 18.10
N LEU A 4 -2.13 32.23 18.74
CA LEU A 4 -2.51 31.18 19.70
C LEU A 4 -3.21 31.72 20.94
N ASN A 5 -2.94 32.96 21.35
CA ASN A 5 -3.57 33.56 22.52
C ASN A 5 -5.06 33.95 22.30
N ARG A 6 -5.48 34.06 21.03
CA ARG A 6 -6.89 34.35 20.67
C ARG A 6 -7.77 33.12 20.56
N LEU A 7 -7.17 31.91 20.54
CA LEU A 7 -7.91 30.66 20.41
C LEU A 7 -8.44 30.20 21.76
N GLN A 8 -9.65 29.67 21.75
CA GLN A 8 -10.25 28.98 22.88
C GLN A 8 -9.45 27.70 23.20
N LEU A 9 -9.54 27.22 24.44
CA LEU A 9 -8.77 26.04 24.89
C LEU A 9 -9.02 24.80 24.00
N TRP A 10 -10.28 24.53 23.65
CA TRP A 10 -10.61 23.41 22.77
C TRP A 10 -10.00 23.53 21.36
N GLN A 11 -9.88 24.76 20.84
CA GLN A 11 -9.24 25.00 19.54
C GLN A 11 -7.73 24.75 19.59
N LYS A 12 -7.07 25.08 20.71
CA LYS A 12 -5.65 24.77 20.91
C LYS A 12 -5.40 23.26 20.99
N LEU A 13 -6.28 22.54 21.71
CA LEU A 13 -6.23 21.08 21.80
C LEU A 13 -6.50 20.43 20.42
N ALA A 14 -7.50 20.91 19.70
CA ALA A 14 -7.81 20.43 18.35
C ALA A 14 -6.64 20.63 17.37
N LEU A 15 -5.95 21.78 17.45
CA LEU A 15 -4.75 22.05 16.65
C LEU A 15 -3.61 21.09 17.00
N LEU A 16 -3.39 20.79 18.25
CA LEU A 16 -2.34 19.87 18.70
C LEU A 16 -2.64 18.45 18.17
N VAL A 17 -3.88 18.00 18.29
CA VAL A 17 -4.31 16.70 17.75
C VAL A 17 -4.19 16.67 16.23
N ALA A 18 -4.62 17.72 15.54
CA ALA A 18 -4.48 17.82 14.08
C ALA A 18 -3.01 17.80 13.64
N ALA A 19 -2.11 18.47 14.37
CA ALA A 19 -0.68 18.47 14.10
C ALA A 19 -0.04 17.08 14.17
N MET A 20 -0.61 16.15 14.96
CA MET A 20 -0.17 14.75 15.04
C MET A 20 -0.95 13.84 14.09
N ALA A 21 -2.26 14.02 13.98
CA ALA A 21 -3.14 13.16 13.19
C ALA A 21 -2.93 13.36 11.68
N VAL A 22 -2.71 14.58 11.21
CA VAL A 22 -2.52 14.88 9.78
C VAL A 22 -1.26 14.22 9.22
N PRO A 23 -0.05 14.37 9.81
CA PRO A 23 1.13 13.65 9.32
C PRO A 23 0.97 12.13 9.39
N THR A 24 0.36 11.58 10.44
CA THR A 24 0.10 10.14 10.57
C THR A 24 -0.84 9.64 9.47
N ALA A 25 -1.90 10.37 9.17
CA ALA A 25 -2.82 10.05 8.08
C ALA A 25 -2.15 10.14 6.71
N LEU A 26 -1.33 11.17 6.46
CA LEU A 26 -0.58 11.34 5.22
C LEU A 26 0.42 10.20 5.02
N LEU A 27 1.19 9.85 6.05
CA LEU A 27 2.11 8.70 6.00
C LEU A 27 1.36 7.38 5.77
N GLY A 28 0.21 7.20 6.40
CA GLY A 28 -0.67 6.05 6.18
C GLY A 28 -1.14 5.95 4.73
N VAL A 29 -1.62 7.04 4.15
CA VAL A 29 -2.05 7.10 2.73
C VAL A 29 -0.88 6.82 1.79
N PHE A 30 0.28 7.41 2.05
CA PHE A 30 1.48 7.19 1.24
C PHE A 30 1.92 5.72 1.28
N TYR A 31 1.98 5.12 2.47
CA TYR A 31 2.31 3.71 2.64
C TYR A 31 1.30 2.78 1.95
N LEU A 32 -0.01 3.04 2.12
CA LEU A 32 -1.06 2.25 1.48
C LEU A 32 -1.01 2.34 -0.05
N SER A 33 -0.71 3.53 -0.59
CA SER A 33 -0.51 3.72 -2.02
C SER A 33 0.67 2.90 -2.54
N ALA A 34 1.82 2.94 -1.85
CA ALA A 34 2.99 2.14 -2.20
C ALA A 34 2.71 0.63 -2.11
N ALA A 35 2.04 0.18 -1.04
CA ALA A 35 1.66 -1.23 -0.88
C ALA A 35 0.65 -1.69 -1.95
N ASN A 36 -0.31 -0.85 -2.33
CA ASN A 36 -1.24 -1.17 -3.42
C ASN A 36 -0.52 -1.29 -4.77
N SER A 37 0.48 -0.45 -5.03
CA SER A 37 1.33 -0.57 -6.23
C SER A 37 2.08 -1.90 -6.26
N GLN A 38 2.67 -2.33 -5.13
CA GLN A 38 3.33 -3.64 -5.03
C GLN A 38 2.37 -4.81 -5.22
N VAL A 39 1.15 -4.73 -4.69
CA VAL A 39 0.10 -5.74 -4.91
C VAL A 39 -0.30 -5.81 -6.39
N ALA A 40 -0.47 -4.65 -7.03
CA ALA A 40 -0.79 -4.58 -8.46
C ALA A 40 0.35 -5.16 -9.31
N GLN A 41 1.60 -4.83 -9.00
CA GLN A 41 2.77 -5.40 -9.66
C GLN A 41 2.83 -6.91 -9.52
N ALA A 42 2.72 -7.47 -8.31
CA ALA A 42 2.76 -8.91 -8.09
C ALA A 42 1.62 -9.66 -8.80
N ARG A 43 0.43 -9.04 -8.92
CA ARG A 43 -0.66 -9.61 -9.73
C ARG A 43 -0.36 -9.60 -11.23
N ASN A 44 0.27 -8.53 -11.71
CA ASN A 44 0.67 -8.43 -13.10
C ASN A 44 1.77 -9.44 -13.44
N GLU A 45 2.72 -9.66 -12.54
CA GLU A 45 3.75 -10.70 -12.65
C GLU A 45 3.13 -12.12 -12.69
N LEU A 46 2.13 -12.42 -11.85
CA LEU A 46 1.42 -13.70 -11.90
C LEU A 46 0.70 -13.91 -13.23
N ALA A 47 -0.02 -12.89 -13.71
CA ALA A 47 -0.70 -12.97 -15.01
C ALA A 47 0.30 -13.18 -16.15
N GLY A 48 1.44 -12.49 -16.11
CA GLY A 48 2.51 -12.66 -17.08
C GLY A 48 3.19 -14.03 -16.99
N ALA A 49 3.37 -14.56 -15.79
CA ALA A 49 3.96 -15.87 -15.56
C ALA A 49 3.07 -16.99 -16.13
N ASP A 50 1.76 -16.95 -15.85
CA ASP A 50 0.80 -17.92 -16.37
C ASP A 50 0.76 -17.86 -17.91
N TYR A 51 0.76 -16.66 -18.49
CA TYR A 51 0.75 -16.46 -19.94
C TYR A 51 2.06 -16.93 -20.60
N ALA A 52 3.22 -16.58 -20.04
CA ALA A 52 4.53 -16.97 -20.55
C ALA A 52 4.72 -18.50 -20.53
N HIS A 53 4.22 -19.17 -19.51
CA HIS A 53 4.27 -20.63 -19.43
C HIS A 53 3.50 -21.32 -20.58
N GLN A 54 2.29 -20.83 -20.88
CA GLN A 54 1.49 -21.35 -21.98
C GLN A 54 2.12 -21.05 -23.35
N VAL A 55 2.64 -19.83 -23.54
CA VAL A 55 3.39 -19.48 -24.77
C VAL A 55 4.62 -20.38 -24.94
N GLY A 56 5.31 -20.73 -23.86
CA GLY A 56 6.42 -21.67 -23.87
C GLY A 56 6.03 -23.07 -24.30
N ALA A 57 4.84 -23.57 -23.92
CA ALA A 57 4.34 -24.86 -24.34
C ALA A 57 4.03 -24.88 -25.85
N VAL A 58 3.30 -23.89 -26.35
CA VAL A 58 3.03 -23.74 -27.81
C VAL A 58 4.35 -23.65 -28.60
N LEU A 59 5.33 -22.91 -28.10
CA LEU A 59 6.65 -22.79 -28.75
C LEU A 59 7.33 -24.13 -28.92
N ALA A 60 7.34 -24.95 -27.85
CA ALA A 60 7.91 -26.29 -27.88
C ALA A 60 7.24 -27.21 -28.91
N ASP A 61 5.91 -27.19 -28.91
CA ASP A 61 5.13 -28.07 -29.77
C ASP A 61 5.18 -27.63 -31.25
N VAL A 62 5.23 -26.34 -31.55
CA VAL A 62 5.44 -25.83 -32.91
C VAL A 62 6.86 -26.18 -33.43
N ALA A 63 7.88 -26.11 -32.58
CA ALA A 63 9.25 -26.50 -32.95
C ALA A 63 9.34 -28.02 -33.22
N ASN A 64 8.66 -28.85 -32.44
CA ASN A 64 8.57 -30.29 -32.70
C ASN A 64 7.78 -30.60 -33.96
N HIS A 65 6.64 -29.93 -34.16
CA HIS A 65 5.79 -30.05 -35.36
C HIS A 65 6.57 -29.74 -36.64
N ARG A 66 7.40 -28.65 -36.66
CA ARG A 66 8.30 -28.33 -37.77
C ARG A 66 9.18 -29.53 -38.18
N SER A 67 9.76 -30.23 -37.22
CA SER A 67 10.62 -31.37 -37.47
C SER A 67 9.85 -32.59 -38.01
N LEU A 68 8.66 -32.86 -37.48
CA LEU A 68 7.75 -33.89 -37.95
C LEU A 68 7.28 -33.62 -39.40
N LEU A 69 6.86 -32.39 -39.68
CA LEU A 69 6.41 -31.97 -41.02
C LEU A 69 7.52 -32.15 -42.05
N PHE A 70 8.74 -31.71 -41.75
CA PHE A 70 9.86 -31.91 -42.65
C PHE A 70 10.11 -33.37 -42.95
N SER A 71 10.04 -34.24 -41.93
CA SER A 71 10.19 -35.68 -42.13
C SER A 71 9.10 -36.27 -43.07
N VAL A 72 7.84 -35.87 -42.89
CA VAL A 72 6.71 -36.29 -43.72
C VAL A 72 6.88 -35.79 -45.15
N LEU A 73 7.22 -34.52 -45.37
CA LEU A 73 7.42 -33.90 -46.69
C LEU A 73 8.60 -34.50 -47.47
N THR A 74 9.59 -35.03 -46.75
CA THR A 74 10.78 -35.69 -47.34
C THR A 74 10.62 -37.21 -47.51
N GLY A 75 9.44 -37.76 -47.26
CA GLY A 75 9.10 -39.12 -47.63
C GLY A 75 8.83 -40.11 -46.47
N ASP A 76 8.95 -39.70 -45.20
CA ASP A 76 8.59 -40.54 -44.03
C ASP A 76 7.06 -40.52 -43.76
N ALA A 77 6.30 -41.15 -44.66
CA ALA A 77 4.84 -41.20 -44.57
C ALA A 77 4.31 -41.87 -43.30
N ALA A 78 5.13 -42.69 -42.61
CA ALA A 78 4.75 -43.36 -41.36
C ALA A 78 4.50 -42.38 -40.20
N ARG A 79 5.02 -41.14 -40.29
CA ARG A 79 4.84 -40.11 -39.26
C ARG A 79 3.62 -39.21 -39.43
N ARG A 80 2.80 -39.47 -40.43
CA ARG A 80 1.64 -38.63 -40.72
C ARG A 80 0.64 -38.58 -39.55
N ASP A 81 0.47 -39.68 -38.83
CA ASP A 81 -0.41 -39.77 -37.67
C ASP A 81 0.18 -38.95 -36.47
N GLU A 82 1.53 -39.01 -36.29
CA GLU A 82 2.22 -38.19 -35.29
C GLU A 82 2.13 -36.70 -35.62
N LEU A 83 2.24 -36.30 -36.92
CA LEU A 83 2.05 -34.96 -37.37
C LEU A 83 0.65 -34.43 -37.06
N THR A 84 -0.40 -35.17 -37.43
CA THR A 84 -1.78 -34.84 -37.11
C THR A 84 -2.03 -34.75 -35.59
N GLY A 85 -1.41 -35.64 -34.82
CA GLY A 85 -1.47 -35.56 -33.35
C GLY A 85 -0.84 -34.27 -32.81
N SER A 86 0.29 -33.82 -33.39
CA SER A 86 0.95 -32.56 -32.97
C SER A 86 0.13 -31.33 -33.36
N GLU A 87 -0.57 -31.32 -34.52
CA GLU A 87 -1.49 -30.26 -34.90
C GLU A 87 -2.62 -30.11 -33.86
N LEU A 88 -3.22 -31.22 -33.43
CA LEU A 88 -4.29 -31.22 -32.44
C LEU A 88 -3.81 -30.73 -31.07
N GLN A 89 -2.58 -31.07 -30.69
CA GLN A 89 -1.97 -30.61 -29.45
C GLN A 89 -1.73 -29.11 -29.46
N ILE A 90 -1.18 -28.57 -30.55
CA ILE A 90 -0.97 -27.13 -30.71
C ILE A 90 -2.31 -26.38 -30.70
N ASP A 91 -3.34 -26.89 -31.41
CA ASP A 91 -4.66 -26.29 -31.39
C ASP A 91 -5.27 -26.23 -29.99
N GLN A 92 -5.08 -27.27 -29.18
CA GLN A 92 -5.53 -27.31 -27.79
C GLN A 92 -4.80 -26.29 -26.93
N GLU A 93 -3.48 -26.24 -27.02
CA GLU A 93 -2.66 -25.27 -26.27
C GLU A 93 -2.98 -23.81 -26.65
N MET A 94 -3.24 -23.56 -27.95
CA MET A 94 -3.69 -22.24 -28.39
C MET A 94 -5.08 -21.87 -27.84
N ALA A 95 -6.02 -22.82 -27.78
CA ALA A 95 -7.32 -22.58 -27.16
C ALA A 95 -7.22 -22.31 -25.65
N ASP A 96 -6.26 -22.93 -24.97
CA ASP A 96 -5.97 -22.65 -23.55
C ASP A 96 -5.44 -21.21 -23.38
N ILE A 97 -4.57 -20.73 -24.29
CA ILE A 97 -4.13 -19.31 -24.29
C ILE A 97 -5.30 -18.38 -24.57
N ASP A 98 -6.18 -18.65 -25.52
CA ASP A 98 -7.35 -17.83 -25.84
C ASP A 98 -8.23 -17.59 -24.61
N SER A 99 -8.40 -18.64 -23.79
CA SER A 99 -9.17 -18.52 -22.56
C SER A 99 -8.55 -17.53 -21.56
N HIS A 100 -7.23 -17.42 -21.52
CA HIS A 100 -6.48 -16.53 -20.64
C HIS A 100 -6.28 -15.14 -21.26
N ASP A 101 -6.17 -15.05 -22.60
CA ASP A 101 -5.93 -13.79 -23.31
C ASP A 101 -7.05 -12.77 -23.10
N SER A 102 -8.30 -13.25 -22.96
CA SER A 102 -9.45 -12.39 -22.70
C SER A 102 -9.28 -11.51 -21.45
N THR A 103 -8.48 -11.94 -20.48
CA THR A 103 -8.17 -11.21 -19.24
C THR A 103 -6.72 -10.76 -19.18
N ALA A 104 -5.77 -11.69 -19.20
CA ALA A 104 -4.34 -11.41 -19.05
C ALA A 104 -3.74 -10.72 -20.29
N GLY A 105 -4.14 -11.12 -21.50
CA GLY A 105 -3.65 -10.53 -22.75
C GLY A 105 -4.01 -9.06 -22.87
N SER A 106 -5.25 -8.70 -22.55
CA SER A 106 -5.71 -7.32 -22.49
C SER A 106 -4.94 -6.51 -21.44
N GLN A 107 -4.75 -7.06 -20.25
CA GLN A 107 -3.97 -6.43 -19.18
C GLN A 107 -2.51 -6.20 -19.58
N LEU A 108 -1.88 -7.17 -20.23
CA LEU A 108 -0.50 -7.14 -20.71
C LEU A 108 -0.38 -6.45 -22.07
N ARG A 109 -1.50 -6.13 -22.74
CA ARG A 109 -1.57 -5.53 -24.09
C ARG A 109 -0.87 -6.37 -25.17
N VAL A 110 -1.03 -7.69 -25.10
CA VAL A 110 -0.41 -8.65 -26.03
C VAL A 110 -1.42 -9.35 -26.94
N THR A 111 -2.70 -9.10 -26.79
CA THR A 111 -3.80 -9.73 -27.54
C THR A 111 -3.62 -9.62 -29.07
N ASP A 112 -3.19 -8.47 -29.59
CA ASP A 112 -3.02 -8.28 -31.02
C ASP A 112 -1.90 -9.18 -31.58
N GLU A 113 -0.78 -9.29 -30.84
CA GLU A 113 0.34 -10.17 -31.19
C GLU A 113 -0.06 -11.64 -31.13
N TRP A 114 -0.87 -12.01 -30.10
CA TRP A 114 -1.38 -13.36 -29.98
C TRP A 114 -2.30 -13.73 -31.14
N GLN A 115 -3.29 -12.91 -31.46
CA GLN A 115 -4.22 -13.14 -32.58
C GLN A 115 -3.50 -13.26 -33.94
N ALA A 116 -2.41 -12.50 -34.11
CA ALA A 116 -1.58 -12.63 -35.30
C ALA A 116 -0.89 -14.01 -35.38
N ILE A 117 -0.37 -14.53 -34.25
CA ILE A 117 0.22 -15.87 -34.16
C ILE A 117 -0.82 -16.95 -34.45
N GLU A 118 -1.99 -16.84 -33.85
CA GLU A 118 -3.11 -17.77 -34.09
C GLU A 118 -3.53 -17.82 -35.55
N SER A 119 -3.62 -16.65 -36.20
CA SER A 119 -3.93 -16.52 -37.63
C SER A 119 -2.85 -17.15 -38.49
N ASP A 120 -1.57 -16.91 -38.17
CA ASP A 120 -0.44 -17.50 -38.90
C ASP A 120 -0.42 -19.02 -38.78
N TRP A 121 -0.67 -19.57 -37.59
CA TRP A 121 -0.77 -21.01 -37.38
C TRP A 121 -1.91 -21.62 -38.21
N LYS A 122 -3.11 -21.05 -38.16
CA LYS A 122 -4.27 -21.52 -38.96
C LYS A 122 -3.99 -21.53 -40.48
N GLN A 123 -3.34 -20.47 -40.97
CA GLN A 123 -2.94 -20.38 -42.36
C GLN A 123 -1.89 -21.43 -42.71
N LEU A 124 -0.85 -21.55 -41.90
CA LEU A 124 0.25 -22.50 -42.10
C LEU A 124 -0.28 -23.92 -42.14
N LYS A 125 -1.01 -24.37 -41.09
CA LYS A 125 -1.58 -25.72 -41.00
C LYS A 125 -2.47 -26.07 -42.22
N SER A 126 -3.24 -25.14 -42.71
CA SER A 126 -4.13 -25.39 -43.84
C SER A 126 -3.43 -25.67 -45.18
N GLY A 127 -2.17 -25.25 -45.32
CA GLY A 127 -1.40 -25.29 -46.55
C GLY A 127 -0.10 -26.09 -46.51
N GLU A 128 0.40 -26.45 -45.35
CA GLU A 128 1.77 -26.95 -45.09
C GLU A 128 2.14 -28.17 -45.91
N LEU A 129 1.22 -29.13 -46.10
CA LEU A 129 1.45 -30.35 -46.90
C LEU A 129 1.61 -30.10 -48.39
N LYS A 130 1.33 -28.86 -48.86
CA LYS A 130 1.47 -28.45 -50.28
C LYS A 130 2.77 -27.67 -50.52
N LEU A 131 3.48 -27.32 -49.44
CA LEU A 131 4.72 -26.58 -49.54
C LEU A 131 5.89 -27.51 -49.89
N SER A 132 6.97 -26.94 -50.38
CA SER A 132 8.28 -27.62 -50.35
C SER A 132 8.73 -27.79 -48.89
N ALA A 133 9.55 -28.80 -48.62
CA ALA A 133 10.06 -29.02 -47.25
C ALA A 133 10.82 -27.80 -46.70
N ASP A 134 11.62 -27.13 -47.54
CA ASP A 134 12.37 -25.93 -47.13
C ASP A 134 11.45 -24.73 -46.89
N ASP A 135 10.40 -24.51 -47.74
CA ASP A 135 9.41 -23.44 -47.53
C ASP A 135 8.57 -23.65 -46.27
N ALA A 136 8.19 -24.91 -46.01
CA ALA A 136 7.44 -25.28 -44.80
C ALA A 136 8.25 -24.94 -43.54
N VAL A 137 9.52 -25.30 -43.52
CA VAL A 137 10.43 -24.98 -42.40
C VAL A 137 10.59 -23.46 -42.23
N ALA A 138 10.82 -22.72 -43.32
CA ALA A 138 11.00 -21.27 -43.24
C ALA A 138 9.76 -20.57 -42.65
N GLN A 139 8.55 -21.05 -43.01
CA GLN A 139 7.31 -20.51 -42.42
C GLN A 139 7.15 -20.86 -40.96
N HIS A 140 7.53 -22.07 -40.52
CA HIS A 140 7.55 -22.45 -39.10
C HIS A 140 8.57 -21.64 -38.32
N ASP A 141 9.76 -21.41 -38.86
CA ASP A 141 10.81 -20.56 -38.23
C ASP A 141 10.30 -19.13 -38.02
N ALA A 142 9.58 -18.59 -39.00
CA ALA A 142 8.95 -17.28 -38.85
C ALA A 142 7.89 -17.26 -37.74
N LEU A 143 7.05 -18.30 -37.65
CA LEU A 143 6.06 -18.44 -36.57
C LEU A 143 6.74 -18.61 -35.20
N ILE A 144 7.75 -19.47 -35.08
CA ILE A 144 8.57 -19.65 -33.87
C ILE A 144 9.16 -18.31 -33.43
N GLY A 145 9.74 -17.54 -34.36
CA GLY A 145 10.27 -16.20 -34.07
C GLY A 145 9.21 -15.22 -33.50
N ARG A 146 7.96 -15.29 -33.99
CA ARG A 146 6.85 -14.48 -33.44
C ARG A 146 6.46 -14.94 -32.05
N ILE A 147 6.38 -16.25 -31.81
CA ILE A 147 6.05 -16.80 -30.48
C ILE A 147 7.10 -16.40 -29.45
N VAL A 148 8.40 -16.49 -29.82
CA VAL A 148 9.51 -16.00 -28.97
C VAL A 148 9.38 -14.52 -28.65
N LYS A 149 9.06 -13.70 -29.66
CA LYS A 149 8.82 -12.26 -29.49
C LYS A 149 7.66 -12.00 -28.53
N LEU A 150 6.57 -12.74 -28.65
CA LEU A 150 5.43 -12.64 -27.73
C LEU A 150 5.85 -12.99 -26.30
N GLY A 151 6.57 -14.08 -26.07
CA GLY A 151 7.09 -14.45 -24.76
C GLY A 151 7.92 -13.34 -24.11
N ASN A 152 8.82 -12.73 -24.88
CA ASN A 152 9.64 -11.60 -24.43
C ASN A 152 8.79 -10.35 -24.10
N LEU A 153 7.75 -10.06 -24.89
CA LEU A 153 6.82 -8.97 -24.62
C LEU A 153 6.02 -9.22 -23.33
N VAL A 154 5.56 -10.44 -23.10
CA VAL A 154 4.86 -10.85 -21.88
C VAL A 154 5.75 -10.64 -20.66
N VAL A 155 6.98 -11.14 -20.67
CA VAL A 155 7.95 -10.98 -19.58
C VAL A 155 8.24 -9.49 -19.30
N GLY A 156 8.41 -8.68 -20.36
CA GLY A 156 8.67 -7.24 -20.20
C GLY A 156 7.46 -6.47 -19.68
N ARG A 157 6.27 -6.72 -20.22
CA ARG A 157 5.03 -5.98 -19.87
C ARG A 157 4.44 -6.39 -18.52
N SER A 158 4.70 -7.60 -18.09
CA SER A 158 4.33 -8.08 -16.74
C SER A 158 5.28 -7.62 -15.64
N ALA A 159 6.42 -7.02 -16.02
CA ALA A 159 7.52 -6.64 -15.12
C ALA A 159 8.19 -7.82 -14.39
N LEU A 160 8.05 -9.05 -14.91
CA LEU A 160 8.74 -10.23 -14.37
C LEU A 160 10.27 -10.05 -14.35
N ASN A 161 10.84 -9.34 -15.34
CA ASN A 161 12.28 -9.10 -15.45
C ASN A 161 12.85 -8.09 -14.44
N VAL A 162 12.01 -7.43 -13.63
CA VAL A 162 12.38 -6.42 -12.63
C VAL A 162 11.87 -6.76 -11.23
N ASP A 163 11.69 -8.05 -10.91
CA ASP A 163 11.28 -8.50 -9.58
C ASP A 163 12.26 -8.00 -8.50
N PRO A 164 11.77 -7.35 -7.43
CA PRO A 164 12.63 -6.80 -6.38
C PRO A 164 13.25 -7.85 -5.46
N SER A 165 12.77 -9.10 -5.51
CA SER A 165 13.30 -10.20 -4.70
C SER A 165 14.36 -10.98 -5.46
N PRO A 166 15.66 -10.98 -5.06
CA PRO A 166 16.69 -11.74 -5.74
C PRO A 166 16.36 -13.23 -5.88
N GLN A 167 15.73 -13.82 -4.87
CA GLN A 167 15.36 -15.24 -4.88
C GLN A 167 14.23 -15.55 -5.86
N THR A 168 13.26 -14.65 -5.99
CA THR A 168 12.18 -14.78 -6.99
C THR A 168 12.73 -14.50 -8.38
N ALA A 169 13.59 -13.48 -8.53
CA ALA A 169 14.23 -13.14 -9.78
C ALA A 169 15.02 -14.32 -10.38
N SER A 170 15.75 -15.07 -9.55
CA SER A 170 16.45 -16.30 -9.99
C SER A 170 15.47 -17.34 -10.56
N LEU A 171 14.33 -17.57 -9.91
CA LEU A 171 13.32 -18.49 -10.42
C LEU A 171 12.66 -17.99 -11.71
N ILE A 172 12.45 -16.69 -11.82
CA ILE A 172 11.93 -16.05 -13.04
C ILE A 172 12.89 -16.26 -14.20
N GLN A 173 14.20 -16.06 -14.01
CA GLN A 173 15.21 -16.29 -15.05
C GLN A 173 15.20 -17.75 -15.54
N ILE A 174 15.18 -18.71 -14.63
CA ILE A 174 15.08 -20.13 -14.96
C ILE A 174 13.82 -20.41 -15.81
N ALA A 175 12.66 -19.93 -15.36
CA ALA A 175 11.36 -20.27 -15.97
C ALA A 175 11.10 -19.55 -17.30
N THR A 176 11.65 -18.32 -17.50
CA THR A 176 11.30 -17.47 -18.65
C THR A 176 12.42 -17.27 -19.65
N ARG A 177 13.66 -17.62 -19.31
CA ARG A 177 14.83 -17.46 -20.17
C ARG A 177 15.59 -18.76 -20.37
N ASP A 178 16.13 -19.35 -19.27
CA ASP A 178 17.12 -20.40 -19.36
C ASP A 178 16.52 -21.73 -19.91
N VAL A 179 15.40 -22.16 -19.31
CA VAL A 179 14.74 -23.40 -19.76
C VAL A 179 14.07 -23.26 -21.13
N PRO A 180 13.34 -22.15 -21.44
CA PRO A 180 12.85 -21.90 -22.80
C PRO A 180 13.98 -21.79 -23.82
N GLY A 181 15.11 -21.15 -23.49
CA GLY A 181 16.29 -21.09 -24.34
C GLY A 181 16.82 -22.48 -24.68
N ALA A 182 17.10 -23.28 -23.66
CA ALA A 182 17.55 -24.66 -23.82
C ALA A 182 16.60 -25.51 -24.68
N LEU A 183 15.28 -25.29 -24.53
CA LEU A 183 14.25 -26.00 -25.28
C LEU A 183 14.29 -25.63 -26.77
N ILE A 184 14.39 -24.33 -27.10
CA ILE A 184 14.52 -23.85 -28.48
C ILE A 184 15.79 -24.37 -29.12
N ALA A 185 16.93 -24.20 -28.44
CA ALA A 185 18.24 -24.59 -28.97
C ALA A 185 18.33 -26.11 -29.14
N SER A 186 17.80 -26.92 -28.20
CA SER A 186 17.75 -28.38 -28.36
C SER A 186 16.85 -28.82 -29.55
N GLY A 187 15.73 -28.12 -29.77
CA GLY A 187 14.87 -28.30 -30.93
C GLY A 187 15.62 -28.01 -32.24
N ASN A 188 16.50 -27.02 -32.27
CA ASN A 188 17.35 -26.72 -33.42
C ASN A 188 18.43 -27.76 -33.66
N VAL A 189 19.08 -28.26 -32.60
CA VAL A 189 20.01 -29.41 -32.69
C VAL A 189 19.30 -30.59 -33.34
N GLN A 190 18.11 -30.93 -32.85
CA GLN A 190 17.32 -32.03 -33.38
C GLN A 190 16.93 -31.83 -34.84
N TRP A 191 16.52 -30.59 -35.19
CA TRP A 191 16.20 -30.22 -36.56
C TRP A 191 17.37 -30.46 -37.52
N TYR A 192 18.58 -29.93 -37.22
CA TYR A 192 19.74 -30.07 -38.08
C TYR A 192 20.24 -31.54 -38.18
N ALA A 193 20.16 -32.30 -37.08
CA ALA A 193 20.43 -33.71 -37.06
C ALA A 193 19.46 -34.52 -37.94
N THR A 194 18.17 -34.24 -37.85
CA THR A 194 17.12 -34.89 -38.68
C THR A 194 17.34 -34.56 -40.16
N ARG A 195 17.60 -33.29 -40.48
CA ARG A 195 17.91 -32.86 -41.85
C ARG A 195 19.13 -33.55 -42.43
N ALA A 196 20.22 -33.67 -41.67
CA ALA A 196 21.41 -34.39 -42.10
C ALA A 196 21.15 -35.89 -42.31
N SER A 197 20.40 -36.54 -41.40
CA SER A 197 20.01 -37.95 -41.52
C SER A 197 19.22 -38.22 -42.79
N ILE A 198 18.24 -37.37 -43.12
CA ILE A 198 17.43 -37.49 -44.35
C ILE A 198 18.25 -37.24 -45.61
N LYS A 199 19.10 -36.22 -45.63
CA LYS A 199 20.00 -35.96 -46.75
C LYS A 199 21.09 -36.99 -46.95
N GLY A 200 21.42 -37.77 -45.91
CA GLY A 200 22.50 -38.74 -45.90
C GLY A 200 23.89 -38.12 -45.89
N TYR A 201 24.00 -36.83 -45.70
CA TYR A 201 25.31 -36.09 -45.55
C TYR A 201 25.10 -34.85 -44.65
N LEU A 202 26.20 -34.43 -44.01
CA LEU A 202 26.26 -33.23 -43.19
C LEU A 202 27.03 -32.12 -43.97
N GLY A 203 26.33 -31.04 -44.31
CA GLY A 203 26.97 -29.84 -44.88
C GLY A 203 27.75 -29.07 -43.83
N GLY A 204 28.73 -28.26 -44.27
CA GLY A 204 29.54 -27.45 -43.34
C GLY A 204 28.70 -26.48 -42.50
N ASP A 205 27.69 -25.86 -43.12
CA ASP A 205 26.79 -24.95 -42.42
C ASP A 205 25.92 -25.69 -41.39
N ASP A 206 25.43 -26.90 -41.70
CA ASP A 206 24.62 -27.74 -40.82
C ASP A 206 25.49 -28.22 -39.62
N GLN A 207 26.76 -28.55 -39.88
CA GLN A 207 27.71 -28.91 -38.82
C GLN A 207 27.99 -27.72 -37.87
N MET A 208 28.21 -26.52 -38.43
CA MET A 208 28.44 -25.34 -37.64
C MET A 208 27.18 -25.03 -36.78
N ALA A 209 25.98 -25.17 -37.35
CA ALA A 209 24.73 -24.96 -36.61
C ALA A 209 24.56 -25.97 -35.46
N LEU A 210 24.86 -27.24 -35.68
CA LEU A 210 24.83 -28.26 -34.63
C LEU A 210 25.72 -27.90 -33.42
N HIS A 211 26.95 -27.44 -33.68
CA HIS A 211 27.86 -27.01 -32.60
C HIS A 211 27.34 -25.73 -31.92
N LEU A 212 26.89 -24.73 -32.69
CA LEU A 212 26.35 -23.47 -32.16
C LEU A 212 25.19 -23.73 -31.20
N TYR A 213 24.19 -24.49 -31.64
CA TYR A 213 23.01 -24.77 -30.80
C TYR A 213 23.31 -25.69 -29.63
N HIS A 214 24.28 -26.62 -29.77
CA HIS A 214 24.78 -27.38 -28.64
C HIS A 214 25.38 -26.44 -27.57
N ASP A 215 26.27 -25.53 -27.96
CA ASP A 215 26.88 -24.59 -27.02
C ASP A 215 25.85 -23.64 -26.39
N GLU A 216 24.80 -23.28 -27.12
CA GLU A 216 23.66 -22.49 -26.58
C GLU A 216 22.91 -23.28 -25.52
N VAL A 217 22.55 -24.56 -25.75
CA VAL A 217 21.93 -25.42 -24.75
C VAL A 217 22.78 -25.55 -23.49
N MET A 218 24.08 -25.78 -23.68
CA MET A 218 25.02 -25.92 -22.55
C MET A 218 25.15 -24.61 -21.76
N SER A 219 25.13 -23.47 -22.45
CA SER A 219 25.12 -22.14 -21.83
C SER A 219 23.84 -21.91 -20.99
N ASP A 220 22.70 -22.31 -21.51
CA ASP A 220 21.42 -22.18 -20.83
C ASP A 220 21.32 -23.09 -19.59
N PHE A 221 21.78 -24.35 -19.67
CA PHE A 221 21.88 -25.22 -18.50
C PHE A 221 22.84 -24.68 -17.44
N ALA A 222 23.96 -24.10 -17.86
CA ALA A 222 24.89 -23.44 -16.95
C ALA A 222 24.28 -22.19 -16.33
N ALA A 223 23.49 -21.43 -17.07
CA ALA A 223 22.74 -20.28 -16.56
C ALA A 223 21.69 -20.74 -15.54
N ALA A 224 20.86 -21.72 -15.89
CA ALA A 224 19.85 -22.27 -14.98
C ALA A 224 20.48 -22.79 -13.67
N THR A 225 21.64 -23.45 -13.76
CA THR A 225 22.40 -23.92 -12.58
C THR A 225 22.86 -22.75 -11.69
N ARG A 226 23.39 -21.67 -12.29
CA ARG A 226 23.80 -20.47 -11.54
C ARG A 226 22.59 -19.81 -10.87
N ASP A 227 21.50 -19.63 -11.61
CA ASP A 227 20.30 -18.98 -11.12
C ASP A 227 19.63 -19.83 -10.03
N LEU A 228 19.65 -21.17 -10.16
CA LEU A 228 19.13 -22.08 -9.15
C LEU A 228 19.86 -21.96 -7.80
N ASN A 229 21.16 -21.63 -7.81
CA ASN A 229 21.91 -21.37 -6.57
C ASN A 229 21.39 -20.13 -5.81
N GLY A 230 20.81 -19.15 -6.49
CA GLY A 230 20.15 -17.99 -5.91
C GLY A 230 18.73 -18.26 -5.42
N ALA A 231 18.13 -19.37 -5.84
CA ALA A 231 16.73 -19.70 -5.54
C ALA A 231 16.55 -20.21 -4.09
N PRO A 232 15.30 -20.16 -3.54
CA PRO A 232 14.98 -20.72 -2.23
C PRO A 232 15.35 -22.21 -2.15
N ALA A 233 15.84 -22.66 -0.99
CA ALA A 233 16.31 -24.04 -0.79
C ALA A 233 15.26 -25.10 -1.15
N ALA A 234 13.98 -24.83 -0.85
CA ALA A 234 12.87 -25.75 -1.17
C ALA A 234 12.63 -25.88 -2.69
N ALA A 235 12.78 -24.80 -3.46
CA ALA A 235 12.69 -24.81 -4.92
C ALA A 235 13.91 -25.52 -5.51
N ARG A 236 15.11 -25.20 -5.04
CA ARG A 236 16.36 -25.85 -5.47
C ARG A 236 16.32 -27.36 -5.31
N ALA A 237 15.86 -27.87 -4.15
CA ALA A 237 15.76 -29.31 -3.90
C ALA A 237 14.84 -30.04 -4.90
N LYS A 238 13.81 -29.35 -5.42
CA LYS A 238 12.88 -29.92 -6.40
C LYS A 238 13.38 -29.81 -7.83
N ILE A 239 14.02 -28.69 -8.18
CA ILE A 239 14.42 -28.39 -9.56
C ILE A 239 15.75 -29.07 -9.92
N THR A 240 16.72 -29.19 -8.99
CA THR A 240 18.03 -29.77 -9.28
C THR A 240 17.96 -31.15 -9.94
N PRO A 241 17.19 -32.13 -9.44
CA PRO A 241 17.14 -33.44 -10.08
C PRO A 241 16.57 -33.41 -11.51
N ALA A 242 15.59 -32.52 -11.77
CA ALA A 242 15.01 -32.37 -13.10
C ALA A 242 15.97 -31.67 -14.06
N LEU A 243 16.74 -30.67 -13.57
CA LEU A 243 17.77 -30.00 -14.35
C LEU A 243 18.90 -30.96 -14.74
N GLU A 244 19.37 -31.76 -13.81
CA GLU A 244 20.38 -32.80 -14.05
C GLU A 244 19.87 -33.86 -15.04
N ALA A 245 18.60 -34.27 -14.91
CA ALA A 245 17.99 -35.25 -15.82
C ALA A 245 17.84 -34.68 -17.24
N ALA A 246 17.40 -33.43 -17.40
CA ALA A 246 17.26 -32.78 -18.70
C ALA A 246 18.65 -32.58 -19.37
N HIS A 247 19.62 -32.12 -18.61
CA HIS A 247 21.01 -31.97 -19.07
C HIS A 247 21.57 -33.32 -19.51
N GLY A 248 21.45 -34.36 -18.70
CA GLY A 248 21.96 -35.70 -19.02
C GLY A 248 21.27 -36.30 -20.25
N ALA A 249 19.96 -36.10 -20.42
CA ALA A 249 19.22 -36.56 -21.59
C ALA A 249 19.71 -35.84 -22.86
N PHE A 250 19.95 -34.54 -22.80
CA PHE A 250 20.47 -33.78 -23.92
C PHE A 250 21.89 -34.22 -24.30
N GLU A 251 22.82 -34.34 -23.34
CA GLU A 251 24.20 -34.78 -23.54
C GLU A 251 24.26 -36.19 -24.16
N ALA A 252 23.44 -37.13 -23.65
CA ALA A 252 23.37 -38.48 -24.19
C ALA A 252 22.94 -38.49 -25.68
N SER A 253 21.90 -37.69 -26.01
CA SER A 253 21.42 -37.56 -27.39
C SER A 253 22.48 -36.88 -28.29
N TYR A 254 23.11 -35.80 -27.81
CA TYR A 254 24.14 -35.11 -28.60
C TYR A 254 25.36 -36.00 -28.85
N GLY A 255 25.79 -36.81 -27.89
CA GLY A 255 26.82 -37.83 -28.07
C GLY A 255 26.50 -38.85 -29.17
N ILE A 256 25.22 -39.22 -29.31
CA ILE A 256 24.74 -40.04 -30.43
C ILE A 256 24.86 -39.27 -31.76
N ILE A 257 24.40 -37.99 -31.79
CA ILE A 257 24.52 -37.13 -32.97
C ILE A 257 26.00 -36.95 -33.37
N GLU A 258 26.86 -36.68 -32.38
CA GLU A 258 28.30 -36.48 -32.61
C GLU A 258 28.92 -37.74 -33.21
N SER A 259 28.68 -38.89 -32.63
CA SER A 259 29.32 -40.16 -33.07
C SER A 259 28.77 -40.70 -34.39
N ARG A 260 27.43 -40.54 -34.64
CA ARG A 260 26.76 -41.21 -35.77
C ARG A 260 26.40 -40.24 -36.92
N ILE A 261 26.55 -38.90 -36.74
CA ILE A 261 26.31 -37.89 -37.78
C ILE A 261 27.61 -37.07 -38.00
N ILE A 262 28.10 -36.36 -36.95
CA ILE A 262 29.19 -35.38 -37.13
C ILE A 262 30.54 -36.07 -37.45
N ASN A 263 30.91 -37.07 -36.67
CA ASN A 263 32.21 -37.81 -36.82
C ASN A 263 32.09 -39.09 -37.64
N ALA A 264 30.89 -39.40 -38.17
CA ALA A 264 30.65 -40.62 -38.90
C ALA A 264 31.19 -40.55 -40.34
N GLN A 265 31.93 -41.57 -40.75
CA GLN A 265 32.29 -41.71 -42.17
C GLN A 265 31.07 -42.04 -43.04
N LYS A 266 30.09 -42.73 -42.48
CA LYS A 266 28.77 -43.06 -43.07
C LYS A 266 27.72 -42.91 -41.99
N MET A 267 26.69 -42.10 -42.25
CA MET A 267 25.57 -41.97 -41.33
C MET A 267 24.83 -43.27 -41.21
N THR A 268 24.55 -43.65 -39.96
CA THR A 268 23.86 -44.92 -39.63
C THR A 268 22.62 -44.70 -38.74
N ILE A 269 22.37 -43.45 -38.35
CA ILE A 269 21.24 -43.07 -37.52
C ILE A 269 19.98 -42.92 -38.37
N THR A 270 18.89 -43.44 -37.88
CA THR A 270 17.58 -43.28 -38.51
C THR A 270 16.80 -42.08 -37.94
N THR A 271 15.89 -41.53 -38.72
CA THR A 271 15.00 -40.48 -38.25
C THR A 271 14.14 -40.93 -37.05
N SER A 272 13.78 -42.22 -37.00
CA SER A 272 13.03 -42.79 -35.89
C SER A 272 13.81 -42.79 -34.56
N GLU A 273 15.12 -43.06 -34.59
CA GLU A 273 15.98 -42.97 -33.40
C GLU A 273 16.08 -41.50 -32.95
N LEU A 274 16.35 -40.58 -33.87
CA LEU A 274 16.40 -39.11 -33.56
C LEU A 274 15.10 -38.59 -32.92
N PHE A 275 13.92 -39.02 -33.44
CA PHE A 275 12.66 -38.59 -32.85
C PHE A 275 12.37 -39.22 -31.49
N ALA A 276 12.86 -40.46 -31.22
CA ALA A 276 12.76 -41.04 -29.89
C ALA A 276 13.60 -40.28 -28.86
N ASP A 277 14.81 -39.89 -29.25
CA ASP A 277 15.71 -39.09 -28.43
C ASP A 277 15.12 -37.68 -28.20
N SER A 278 14.58 -37.04 -29.25
CA SER A 278 13.90 -35.75 -29.16
C SER A 278 12.74 -35.75 -28.16
N ARG A 279 11.90 -36.78 -28.18
CA ARG A 279 10.81 -36.92 -27.22
C ARG A 279 11.30 -37.01 -25.78
N THR A 280 12.41 -37.72 -25.54
CA THR A 280 13.02 -37.83 -24.21
C THR A 280 13.53 -36.47 -23.71
N ILE A 281 14.25 -35.72 -24.55
CA ILE A 281 14.76 -34.39 -24.24
C ILE A 281 13.60 -33.45 -24.00
N SER A 282 12.63 -33.37 -24.92
CA SER A 282 11.48 -32.46 -24.82
C SER A 282 10.66 -32.73 -23.57
N SER A 283 10.42 -34.02 -23.22
CA SER A 283 9.68 -34.37 -22.00
C SER A 283 10.43 -33.97 -20.72
N SER A 284 11.76 -34.13 -20.70
CA SER A 284 12.61 -33.73 -19.57
C SER A 284 12.66 -32.21 -19.40
N LEU A 285 12.81 -31.47 -20.51
CA LEU A 285 12.80 -30.00 -20.51
C LEU A 285 11.40 -29.45 -20.16
N LYS A 286 10.32 -30.05 -20.66
CA LYS A 286 8.94 -29.66 -20.30
C LYS A 286 8.69 -29.88 -18.81
N SER A 287 9.12 -31.02 -18.24
CA SER A 287 9.04 -31.28 -16.80
C SER A 287 9.84 -30.24 -15.99
N LEU A 288 11.04 -29.88 -16.46
CA LEU A 288 11.86 -28.83 -15.83
C LEU A 288 11.19 -27.46 -15.91
N ALA A 289 10.57 -27.11 -17.06
CA ALA A 289 9.81 -25.87 -17.24
C ALA A 289 8.65 -25.79 -16.26
N ASP A 290 7.86 -26.88 -16.14
CA ASP A 290 6.73 -26.96 -15.22
C ASP A 290 7.15 -26.78 -13.75
N LEU A 291 8.26 -27.38 -13.35
CA LEU A 291 8.80 -27.24 -12.00
C LEU A 291 9.34 -25.83 -11.76
N GLY A 292 10.04 -25.24 -12.72
CA GLY A 292 10.53 -23.86 -12.66
C GLY A 292 9.37 -22.87 -12.54
N TYR A 293 8.37 -23.00 -13.39
CA TYR A 293 7.15 -22.21 -13.35
C TYR A 293 6.40 -22.36 -12.01
N SER A 294 6.18 -23.58 -11.55
CA SER A 294 5.50 -23.86 -10.27
C SER A 294 6.23 -23.22 -9.09
N ALA A 295 7.56 -23.30 -9.07
CA ALA A 295 8.38 -22.67 -8.03
C ALA A 295 8.31 -21.16 -8.08
N MET A 296 8.42 -20.54 -9.29
CA MET A 296 8.26 -19.13 -9.54
C MET A 296 6.88 -18.62 -9.09
N ASN A 297 5.81 -19.28 -9.53
CA ASN A 297 4.43 -18.95 -9.19
C ASN A 297 4.21 -19.00 -7.66
N THR A 298 4.74 -20.04 -7.00
CA THR A 298 4.70 -20.14 -5.54
C THR A 298 5.40 -18.98 -4.85
N ALA A 299 6.59 -18.60 -5.30
CA ALA A 299 7.36 -17.49 -4.73
C ALA A 299 6.63 -16.14 -4.89
N VAL A 300 6.10 -15.85 -6.09
CA VAL A 300 5.34 -14.62 -6.35
C VAL A 300 4.04 -14.58 -5.54
N ARG A 301 3.30 -15.69 -5.45
CA ARG A 301 2.09 -15.80 -4.61
C ARG A 301 2.39 -15.60 -3.13
N GLN A 302 3.48 -16.15 -2.64
CA GLN A 302 3.95 -15.96 -1.26
C GLN A 302 4.24 -14.50 -0.97
N ARG A 303 4.96 -13.81 -1.88
CA ARG A 303 5.21 -12.37 -1.79
C ARG A 303 3.91 -11.58 -1.81
N LEU A 304 2.99 -11.87 -2.73
CA LEU A 304 1.68 -11.22 -2.81
C LEU A 304 0.91 -11.36 -1.49
N SER A 305 0.88 -12.56 -0.90
CA SER A 305 0.24 -12.82 0.39
C SER A 305 0.88 -12.00 1.52
N GLN A 306 2.21 -11.97 1.59
CA GLN A 306 2.94 -11.18 2.60
C GLN A 306 2.64 -9.69 2.48
N VAL A 307 2.78 -9.10 1.28
CA VAL A 307 2.52 -7.68 1.04
C VAL A 307 1.07 -7.33 1.38
N THR A 308 0.10 -8.18 1.00
CA THR A 308 -1.31 -7.99 1.30
C THR A 308 -1.58 -8.03 2.79
N THR A 309 -0.99 -8.97 3.52
CA THR A 309 -1.12 -9.12 4.97
C THR A 309 -0.55 -7.89 5.69
N TRP A 310 0.67 -7.48 5.34
CA TRP A 310 1.30 -6.30 5.93
C TRP A 310 0.54 -5.01 5.61
N ARG A 311 0.03 -4.86 4.37
CA ARG A 311 -0.83 -3.74 3.99
C ARG A 311 -2.08 -3.66 4.88
N ASN A 312 -2.80 -4.77 5.04
CA ASN A 312 -4.03 -4.81 5.82
C ASN A 312 -3.77 -4.58 7.31
N LEU A 313 -2.70 -5.15 7.85
CA LEU A 313 -2.27 -4.95 9.24
C LEU A 313 -1.93 -3.47 9.50
N THR A 314 -1.10 -2.88 8.64
CA THR A 314 -0.71 -1.47 8.78
C THR A 314 -1.91 -0.54 8.63
N ALA A 315 -2.82 -0.81 7.68
CA ALA A 315 -4.06 -0.07 7.54
C ALA A 315 -4.91 -0.13 8.83
N GLY A 316 -5.08 -1.33 9.40
CA GLY A 316 -5.81 -1.54 10.65
C GLY A 316 -5.17 -0.79 11.83
N ILE A 317 -3.86 -0.88 11.99
CA ILE A 317 -3.12 -0.15 13.04
C ILE A 317 -3.25 1.36 12.87
N THR A 318 -3.15 1.87 11.64
CA THR A 318 -3.29 3.32 11.37
C THR A 318 -4.67 3.82 11.71
N VAL A 319 -5.72 3.10 11.30
CA VAL A 319 -7.12 3.46 11.63
C VAL A 319 -7.36 3.40 13.15
N LEU A 320 -6.85 2.36 13.82
CA LEU A 320 -6.97 2.22 15.28
C LEU A 320 -6.25 3.37 16.01
N ALA A 321 -5.02 3.69 15.60
CA ALA A 321 -4.24 4.77 16.21
C ALA A 321 -4.93 6.13 16.06
N LEU A 322 -5.48 6.43 14.88
CA LEU A 322 -6.25 7.64 14.63
C LEU A 322 -7.54 7.66 15.46
N GLY A 323 -8.24 6.52 15.56
CA GLY A 323 -9.44 6.39 16.39
C GLY A 323 -9.16 6.63 17.86
N VAL A 324 -8.09 6.04 18.40
CA VAL A 324 -7.64 6.25 19.79
C VAL A 324 -7.23 7.71 20.02
N ALA A 325 -6.49 8.32 19.09
CA ALA A 325 -6.12 9.73 19.20
C ALA A 325 -7.33 10.67 19.23
N LEU A 326 -8.33 10.43 18.39
CA LEU A 326 -9.59 11.20 18.37
C LEU A 326 -10.41 10.97 19.65
N ALA A 327 -10.50 9.74 20.15
CA ALA A 327 -11.19 9.42 21.38
C ALA A 327 -10.52 10.11 22.59
N LEU A 328 -9.19 10.04 22.69
CA LEU A 328 -8.44 10.74 23.72
C LEU A 328 -8.63 12.25 23.64
N ALA A 329 -8.57 12.81 22.44
CA ALA A 329 -8.81 14.24 22.23
C ALA A 329 -10.20 14.66 22.70
N TRP A 330 -11.20 13.87 22.38
CA TRP A 330 -12.58 14.12 22.84
C TRP A 330 -12.70 14.03 24.37
N LEU A 331 -12.12 13.00 24.98
CA LEU A 331 -12.11 12.82 26.44
C LEU A 331 -11.40 13.98 27.15
N ILE A 332 -10.22 14.37 26.69
CA ILE A 332 -9.44 15.49 27.25
C ILE A 332 -10.20 16.81 27.09
N THR A 333 -10.77 17.05 25.91
CA THR A 333 -11.57 18.26 25.66
C THR A 333 -12.75 18.31 26.61
N ARG A 334 -13.47 17.21 26.81
CA ARG A 334 -14.61 17.13 27.70
C ARG A 334 -14.21 17.30 29.18
N SER A 335 -13.09 16.70 29.60
CA SER A 335 -12.66 16.75 31.01
C SER A 335 -12.05 18.12 31.40
N LEU A 336 -11.50 18.87 30.46
CA LEU A 336 -10.85 20.17 30.77
C LEU A 336 -11.72 21.37 30.37
N ALA A 337 -12.30 21.38 29.17
CA ALA A 337 -12.97 22.56 28.64
C ALA A 337 -14.30 22.85 29.36
N ALA A 338 -15.08 21.83 29.72
CA ALA A 338 -16.36 22.01 30.39
C ALA A 338 -16.22 22.57 31.81
N PRO A 339 -15.37 22.01 32.71
CA PRO A 339 -15.18 22.57 34.03
C PRO A 339 -14.59 24.01 34.05
N LEU A 340 -13.64 24.29 33.14
CA LEU A 340 -13.07 25.62 33.00
C LEU A 340 -14.10 26.65 32.52
N ALA A 341 -14.95 26.29 31.57
CA ALA A 341 -16.05 27.15 31.12
C ALA A 341 -17.01 27.45 32.26
N GLN A 342 -17.36 26.42 33.08
CA GLN A 342 -18.20 26.58 34.27
C GLN A 342 -17.53 27.51 35.29
N ALA A 343 -16.24 27.33 35.56
CA ALA A 343 -15.52 28.23 36.48
C ALA A 343 -15.56 29.70 36.02
N ILE A 344 -15.33 29.97 34.74
CA ILE A 344 -15.37 31.32 34.15
C ILE A 344 -16.76 31.94 34.30
N ASP A 345 -17.85 31.17 34.04
CA ASP A 345 -19.22 31.62 34.18
C ASP A 345 -19.57 31.95 35.64
N VAL A 346 -19.16 31.07 36.58
CA VAL A 346 -19.38 31.29 38.02
C VAL A 346 -18.58 32.50 38.52
N PHE A 347 -17.32 32.69 38.08
CA PHE A 347 -16.57 33.91 38.39
C PHE A 347 -17.29 35.19 37.92
N GLY A 348 -17.85 35.17 36.70
CA GLY A 348 -18.62 36.27 36.16
C GLY A 348 -19.89 36.56 36.98
N ARG A 349 -20.60 35.53 37.48
CA ARG A 349 -21.76 35.67 38.34
C ARG A 349 -21.40 36.20 39.73
N ILE A 350 -20.33 35.71 40.35
CA ILE A 350 -19.78 36.20 41.61
C ILE A 350 -19.40 37.68 41.50
N ALA A 351 -18.71 38.07 40.44
CA ALA A 351 -18.36 39.46 40.17
C ALA A 351 -19.59 40.35 39.99
N GLY A 352 -20.71 39.79 39.48
CA GLY A 352 -22.03 40.44 39.40
C GLY A 352 -22.85 40.39 40.69
N GLY A 353 -22.27 39.96 41.81
CA GLY A 353 -22.93 39.96 43.13
C GLY A 353 -23.83 38.75 43.41
N LYS A 354 -23.75 37.67 42.62
CA LYS A 354 -24.51 36.43 42.85
C LYS A 354 -23.62 35.40 43.52
N TYR A 355 -23.93 35.03 44.78
CA TYR A 355 -23.11 34.14 45.63
C TYR A 355 -23.81 32.84 45.98
N ASP A 356 -24.77 32.38 45.16
CA ASP A 356 -25.55 31.15 45.35
C ASP A 356 -25.54 30.24 44.12
N ASN A 357 -24.43 30.22 43.40
CA ASN A 357 -24.32 29.44 42.17
C ASN A 357 -24.08 27.96 42.52
N ALA A 358 -24.75 27.05 41.78
CA ALA A 358 -24.49 25.63 41.86
C ALA A 358 -23.19 25.32 41.13
N ILE A 359 -22.20 24.77 41.83
CA ILE A 359 -20.88 24.39 41.31
C ILE A 359 -20.79 22.87 41.34
N ASP A 360 -20.58 22.26 40.17
CA ASP A 360 -20.35 20.81 40.08
C ASP A 360 -18.94 20.45 40.57
N GLN A 361 -18.88 19.72 41.69
CA GLN A 361 -17.63 19.31 42.32
C GLN A 361 -17.16 17.88 41.95
N ALA A 362 -17.76 17.25 40.91
CA ALA A 362 -17.59 15.83 40.62
C ALA A 362 -16.19 15.42 40.16
N GLY A 363 -15.31 16.35 39.73
CA GLY A 363 -13.94 16.07 39.30
C GLY A 363 -12.96 15.92 40.46
N SER A 364 -12.12 14.89 40.42
CA SER A 364 -10.99 14.71 41.35
C SER A 364 -9.66 15.25 40.82
N ASP A 365 -9.63 15.76 39.59
CA ASP A 365 -8.50 16.35 38.88
C ASP A 365 -8.29 17.82 39.25
N GLU A 366 -7.32 18.48 38.59
CA GLU A 366 -6.97 19.88 38.80
C GLU A 366 -8.15 20.82 38.49
N ALA A 367 -8.96 20.49 37.50
CA ALA A 367 -10.15 21.23 37.16
C ALA A 367 -11.21 21.16 38.26
N GLY A 368 -11.42 19.97 38.82
CA GLY A 368 -12.27 19.76 40.01
C GLY A 368 -11.74 20.47 41.26
N GLN A 369 -10.40 20.56 41.44
CA GLN A 369 -9.81 21.32 42.54
C GLN A 369 -10.12 22.83 42.41
N VAL A 370 -10.04 23.39 41.18
CA VAL A 370 -10.40 24.78 40.93
C VAL A 370 -11.86 25.03 41.25
N LEU A 371 -12.77 24.14 40.82
CA LEU A 371 -14.20 24.29 41.13
C LEU A 371 -14.51 24.21 42.64
N ARG A 372 -13.87 23.30 43.40
CA ARG A 372 -13.98 23.25 44.86
C ARG A 372 -13.44 24.48 45.55
N ALA A 373 -12.30 25.01 45.11
CA ALA A 373 -11.75 26.26 45.62
C ALA A 373 -12.68 27.46 45.37
N LEU A 374 -13.34 27.46 44.19
CA LEU A 374 -14.30 28.48 43.81
C LEU A 374 -15.58 28.41 44.67
N ASP A 375 -16.07 27.21 44.97
CA ASP A 375 -17.18 26.99 45.85
C ASP A 375 -16.89 27.47 47.27
N ASP A 376 -15.74 27.11 47.81
CA ASP A 376 -15.28 27.58 49.16
C ASP A 376 -15.16 29.12 49.20
N MET A 377 -14.61 29.73 48.15
CA MET A 377 -14.55 31.19 48.03
C MET A 377 -15.96 31.84 47.99
N GLN A 378 -16.87 31.27 47.16
CA GLN A 378 -18.24 31.74 47.10
C GLN A 378 -18.93 31.68 48.49
N GLY A 379 -18.76 30.56 49.21
CA GLY A 379 -19.31 30.38 50.54
C GLY A 379 -18.81 31.44 51.53
N LYS A 380 -17.48 31.70 51.53
CA LYS A 380 -16.86 32.74 52.39
C LYS A 380 -17.40 34.15 52.06
N LEU A 381 -17.47 34.50 50.76
CA LEU A 381 -18.00 35.78 50.35
C LEU A 381 -19.48 35.97 50.76
N ARG A 382 -20.27 34.91 50.58
CA ARG A 382 -21.70 34.95 50.97
C ARG A 382 -21.81 35.21 52.49
N THR A 383 -21.10 34.47 53.32
CA THR A 383 -21.09 34.65 54.75
C THR A 383 -20.63 36.06 55.18
N GLN A 384 -19.59 36.58 54.55
CA GLN A 384 -19.09 37.94 54.85
C GLN A 384 -20.12 39.00 54.49
N ILE A 385 -20.76 38.92 53.33
CA ILE A 385 -21.78 39.90 52.91
C ILE A 385 -23.04 39.81 53.76
N GLU A 386 -23.42 38.58 54.20
CA GLU A 386 -24.54 38.36 55.07
C GLU A 386 -24.29 38.98 56.47
N ASN A 387 -23.05 38.79 57.00
CA ASN A 387 -22.62 39.45 58.22
C ASN A 387 -22.58 41.00 58.13
N GLU A 388 -22.05 41.54 57.00
CA GLU A 388 -22.06 42.96 56.76
C GLU A 388 -23.51 43.56 56.68
N ARG A 389 -24.41 42.81 56.04
CA ARG A 389 -25.85 43.20 56.02
C ARG A 389 -26.50 43.19 57.38
N LEU A 390 -26.17 42.15 58.21
CA LEU A 390 -26.70 42.09 59.59
C LEU A 390 -26.19 43.24 60.42
N VAL A 391 -24.88 43.53 60.38
CA VAL A 391 -24.25 44.65 61.08
C VAL A 391 -24.84 46.00 60.55
N ALA A 392 -25.03 46.17 59.29
CA ALA A 392 -25.64 47.36 58.70
C ALA A 392 -27.12 47.53 59.14
N ALA A 393 -27.88 46.41 59.17
CA ALA A 393 -29.25 46.42 59.65
C ALA A 393 -29.35 46.74 61.15
N GLU A 394 -28.43 46.18 61.95
CA GLU A 394 -28.33 46.48 63.35
C GLU A 394 -27.95 47.95 63.60
N ASN A 395 -26.95 48.48 62.94
CA ASN A 395 -26.61 49.90 62.96
C ASN A 395 -27.77 50.81 62.54
N ALA A 396 -28.52 50.40 61.50
CA ALA A 396 -29.71 51.15 61.08
C ALA A 396 -30.83 51.16 62.14
N ARG A 397 -31.05 49.99 62.81
CA ARG A 397 -32.00 49.90 63.94
C ARG A 397 -31.55 50.75 65.13
N VAL A 398 -30.28 50.74 65.45
CA VAL A 398 -29.71 51.61 66.52
C VAL A 398 -29.92 53.08 66.18
N ARG A 399 -29.61 53.53 64.99
CA ARG A 399 -29.85 54.90 64.51
C ARG A 399 -31.33 55.25 64.61
N GLN A 400 -32.21 54.40 64.12
CA GLN A 400 -33.64 54.61 64.15
C GLN A 400 -34.20 54.69 65.60
N ALA A 401 -33.63 53.90 66.49
CA ALA A 401 -33.98 53.98 67.94
C ALA A 401 -33.49 55.26 68.55
N LEU A 402 -32.31 55.73 68.24
CA LEU A 402 -31.74 57.00 68.73
C LEU A 402 -32.50 58.21 68.17
N ASP A 403 -33.01 58.17 66.94
CA ASP A 403 -33.82 59.22 66.35
C ASP A 403 -35.19 59.37 67.02
N LYS A 404 -35.74 58.30 67.63
CA LYS A 404 -37.05 58.32 68.36
C LYS A 404 -36.93 58.64 69.83
N VAL A 405 -35.73 58.83 70.35
CA VAL A 405 -35.53 59.27 71.76
C VAL A 405 -35.91 60.76 71.88
N SER A 406 -36.71 61.12 72.82
CA SER A 406 -37.22 62.45 73.11
C SER A 406 -36.13 63.38 73.73
N THR A 407 -34.96 62.89 73.94
CA THR A 407 -33.76 63.63 74.46
C THR A 407 -32.79 63.91 73.31
N SER A 408 -32.23 65.10 73.21
CA SER A 408 -31.26 65.49 72.21
C SER A 408 -29.97 64.67 72.42
N VAL A 409 -29.63 63.83 71.47
CA VAL A 409 -28.44 63.00 71.42
C VAL A 409 -27.46 63.50 70.32
N VAL A 410 -26.23 63.85 70.74
CA VAL A 410 -25.13 64.29 69.85
C VAL A 410 -23.97 63.34 70.06
N LEU A 411 -23.51 62.68 68.98
CA LEU A 411 -22.27 61.89 69.00
C LEU A 411 -21.19 62.64 68.23
N ALA A 412 -20.00 62.72 68.79
CA ALA A 412 -18.82 63.26 68.17
C ALA A 412 -17.73 62.20 68.11
N ASP A 413 -16.86 62.26 67.11
CA ASP A 413 -15.66 61.44 67.00
C ASP A 413 -14.55 61.95 67.93
N ALA A 414 -13.38 61.25 67.96
CA ALA A 414 -12.27 61.65 68.79
C ALA A 414 -11.66 63.03 68.42
N ASP A 415 -11.94 63.54 67.22
CA ASP A 415 -11.52 64.85 66.76
C ASP A 415 -12.59 65.89 67.01
N HIS A 416 -13.62 65.64 67.85
CA HIS A 416 -14.71 66.52 68.24
C HIS A 416 -15.65 66.92 67.04
N ARG A 417 -15.66 66.13 65.96
CA ARG A 417 -16.61 66.32 64.85
C ARG A 417 -17.89 65.62 65.16
N ILE A 418 -19.00 66.25 65.00
CA ILE A 418 -20.30 65.65 65.18
C ILE A 418 -20.53 64.62 64.05
N ILE A 419 -20.65 63.36 64.39
CA ILE A 419 -20.88 62.27 63.46
C ILE A 419 -22.32 61.79 63.43
N TYR A 420 -23.13 62.18 64.42
CA TYR A 420 -24.56 61.90 64.48
C TYR A 420 -25.29 62.90 65.32
N LEU A 421 -26.50 63.31 64.87
CA LEU A 421 -27.48 64.08 65.56
C LEU A 421 -28.82 63.40 65.40
N ASN A 422 -29.58 63.20 66.47
CA ASN A 422 -30.93 62.65 66.35
C ASN A 422 -31.94 63.74 65.99
N ASP A 423 -33.15 63.35 65.55
CA ASP A 423 -34.21 64.31 65.11
C ASP A 423 -34.58 65.34 66.19
N THR A 424 -34.52 64.95 67.45
CA THR A 424 -34.77 65.84 68.55
C THR A 424 -33.66 66.88 68.77
N ALA A 425 -32.42 66.60 68.44
CA ALA A 425 -31.28 67.52 68.48
C ALA A 425 -31.24 68.46 67.28
N SER A 426 -31.84 68.01 66.16
CA SER A 426 -31.87 68.78 64.90
C SER A 426 -33.09 69.70 64.81
N THR A 427 -34.08 69.52 65.59
CA THR A 427 -35.26 70.41 65.67
C THR A 427 -34.92 71.64 66.49
N PRO A 428 -34.93 72.83 65.95
CA PRO A 428 -34.73 74.06 66.75
C PRO A 428 -35.84 74.21 67.74
N SER A 429 -35.56 74.27 69.06
CA SER A 429 -36.55 74.57 70.09
C SER A 429 -37.08 76.03 69.84
N PRO A 430 -38.35 76.29 69.91
CA PRO A 430 -38.96 77.63 69.69
C PRO A 430 -38.83 78.54 70.93
N ALA A 431 -37.58 78.74 71.40
CA ALA A 431 -37.36 79.72 72.46
C ALA A 431 -35.88 80.27 72.35
N ALA A 432 -35.72 81.25 71.49
CA ALA A 432 -34.78 82.34 71.60
C ALA A 432 -34.66 83.08 70.23
N SER A 433 -35.68 83.84 69.87
CA SER A 433 -35.52 85.03 69.02
C SER A 433 -34.99 86.13 69.89
N THR A 434 -33.70 86.54 69.73
CA THR A 434 -33.33 87.94 69.75
C THR A 434 -31.81 88.10 69.47
N ARG A 435 -31.59 88.95 68.50
CA ARG A 435 -30.32 89.71 68.23
C ARG A 435 -29.17 88.90 67.65
N SER A 436 -28.72 89.24 66.53
CA SER A 436 -27.98 90.35 65.86
C SER A 436 -27.34 89.72 64.64
N GLY A 437 -27.60 90.03 63.48
CA GLY A 437 -27.15 91.12 62.59
C GLY A 437 -25.66 91.03 62.22
N ALA A 438 -25.43 90.66 61.05
CA ALA A 438 -24.36 91.24 60.14
C ALA A 438 -23.80 90.20 59.22
N ALA A 439 -24.16 90.21 57.99
CA ALA A 439 -23.38 90.46 56.81
C ALA A 439 -22.05 89.73 56.70
N CYS A 440 -21.92 88.89 55.76
CA CYS A 440 -20.98 89.13 54.68
C CYS A 440 -21.29 88.28 53.45
N ARG A 441 -21.32 88.96 52.37
CA ARG A 441 -21.54 88.55 50.97
C ARG A 441 -20.37 87.80 50.41
N ALA A 442 -20.72 86.92 49.43
CA ALA A 442 -20.07 86.70 48.11
C ALA A 442 -18.67 86.07 48.05
N SER A 443 -18.50 85.06 47.31
CA SER A 443 -18.21 85.22 45.90
C SER A 443 -18.19 83.87 45.15
N ARG A 444 -18.71 84.05 43.99
CA ARG A 444 -18.70 83.14 42.86
C ARG A 444 -17.29 82.83 42.37
N SER A 445 -17.17 81.76 41.77
CA SER A 445 -16.56 81.41 40.48
C SER A 445 -15.71 80.13 40.64
N GLY A 446 -15.76 79.19 39.86
CA GLY A 446 -16.06 79.01 38.47
C GLY A 446 -15.16 77.94 37.96
N GLY A 447 -15.66 77.16 37.03
CA GLY A 447 -14.82 76.50 36.05
C GLY A 447 -14.68 74.99 36.21
N CYS A 448 -15.50 74.21 35.55
CA CYS A 448 -15.24 73.57 34.24
C CYS A 448 -13.87 72.91 34.08
N ALA A 449 -13.85 71.58 33.99
CA ALA A 449 -13.61 70.90 32.74
C ALA A 449 -13.20 69.40 33.01
N ALA A 450 -13.90 68.51 32.47
CA ALA A 450 -13.36 67.21 32.06
C ALA A 450 -12.48 67.44 30.79
N PRO A 451 -11.83 66.49 30.15
CA PRO A 451 -11.94 65.03 30.19
C PRO A 451 -10.58 64.35 30.11
N THR A 452 -10.43 63.13 30.28
CA THR A 452 -10.18 62.02 29.30
C THR A 452 -10.13 60.72 30.05
#